data_c9241165e4f88882f61ce6c1986d9d33
#
_entry.id   c9241165e4f88882f61ce6c1986d9d33
#
_cell.length_a   1.000
_cell.length_b   1.000
_cell.length_c   1.000
_cell.angle_alpha   90.00
_cell.angle_beta   90.00
_cell.angle_gamma   90.00
#
_symmetry.space_group_name_H-M   'P 1'
#
loop_
_entity.id
_entity.type
_entity.pdbx_description
1 polymer ?
#
loop_
_entity_poly.entity_id
_entity_poly.type
_entity_poly.pdbx_seq_one_letter_code
_entity_poly.pdbx_strand_id
1 'polypeptide(L)'
;MDGHCLCGAVSLKSPEAREIGACHCGFCRRWGGGPLLAVHCGRDVQLRGAENVTVYASSDWAQRAFCSKCGTHLYYKLLATGEYFVPAGLFESTDFELASQIYVDKKPSYYSFANRTPMLTEQQVIEQFSSPGSETAA
;
A
#
# COMPACT_ATOMS: atom_id res chain seq x y z
N MET A 1 -11.39 -10.27 1.90
CA MET A 1 -10.12 -10.98 1.60
C MET A 1 -9.33 -11.15 2.88
N ASP A 2 -8.63 -12.24 2.98
CA ASP A 2 -7.83 -12.59 4.16
C ASP A 2 -6.34 -12.51 3.86
N GLY A 3 -5.60 -11.92 4.79
CA GLY A 3 -4.15 -11.83 4.72
C GLY A 3 -3.52 -12.05 6.08
N HIS A 4 -2.23 -12.36 6.10
CA HIS A 4 -1.50 -12.55 7.35
C HIS A 4 -0.01 -12.29 7.15
N CYS A 5 0.67 -11.98 8.24
CA CYS A 5 2.13 -11.85 8.22
C CYS A 5 2.80 -13.22 8.12
N LEU A 6 4.10 -13.21 7.86
CA LEU A 6 4.85 -14.44 7.66
C LEU A 6 4.78 -15.40 8.84
N CYS A 7 4.84 -14.89 10.07
CA CYS A 7 4.79 -15.74 11.27
C CYS A 7 3.35 -16.06 11.72
N GLY A 8 2.35 -15.42 11.13
CA GLY A 8 0.94 -15.65 11.48
C GLY A 8 0.45 -14.91 12.71
N ALA A 9 1.29 -14.15 13.41
CA ALA A 9 0.88 -13.45 14.63
C ALA A 9 -0.12 -12.32 14.36
N VAL A 10 -0.11 -11.76 13.17
CA VAL A 10 -1.04 -10.71 12.73
C VAL A 10 -1.76 -11.18 11.49
N SER A 11 -3.08 -11.04 11.49
CA SER A 11 -3.89 -11.26 10.30
C SER A 11 -4.82 -10.09 10.08
N LEU A 12 -5.30 -9.95 8.86
CA LEU A 12 -6.26 -8.90 8.53
C LEU A 12 -7.32 -9.41 7.56
N LYS A 13 -8.45 -8.73 7.62
CA LYS A 13 -9.56 -8.97 6.71
C LYS A 13 -9.96 -7.64 6.07
N SER A 14 -10.15 -7.65 4.76
CA SER A 14 -10.54 -6.47 3.98
C SER A 14 -11.66 -6.82 3.00
N PRO A 15 -12.36 -5.81 2.46
CA PRO A 15 -13.27 -6.04 1.34
C PRO A 15 -12.55 -6.64 0.14
N GLU A 16 -13.32 -7.27 -0.75
CA GLU A 16 -12.79 -7.81 -1.99
C GLU A 16 -12.23 -6.71 -2.89
N ALA A 17 -11.09 -6.99 -3.51
CA ALA A 17 -10.49 -6.12 -4.52
C ALA A 17 -9.72 -6.99 -5.52
N ARG A 18 -9.61 -6.51 -6.76
CA ARG A 18 -8.91 -7.23 -7.81
C ARG A 18 -7.75 -6.43 -8.38
N GLU A 19 -7.73 -5.14 -8.13
CA GLU A 19 -6.73 -4.24 -8.70
C GLU A 19 -5.69 -3.87 -7.66
N ILE A 20 -4.44 -3.81 -8.09
CA ILE A 20 -3.33 -3.29 -7.28
C ILE A 20 -2.67 -2.13 -8.01
N GLY A 21 -2.07 -1.24 -7.23
CA GLY A 21 -1.26 -0.15 -7.74
C GLY A 21 0.17 -0.29 -7.30
N ALA A 22 1.08 0.25 -8.10
CA ALA A 22 2.50 0.30 -7.77
C ALA A 22 2.89 1.74 -7.43
N CYS A 23 3.50 1.93 -6.27
CA CYS A 23 4.07 3.23 -5.87
C CYS A 23 5.58 3.16 -5.91
N HIS A 24 6.18 4.07 -6.71
CA HIS A 24 7.62 4.14 -6.92
C HIS A 24 8.30 5.22 -6.07
N CYS A 25 7.60 5.83 -5.13
CA CYS A 25 8.14 6.94 -4.34
C CYS A 25 9.30 6.50 -3.46
N GLY A 26 10.10 7.47 -3.02
CA GLY A 26 11.26 7.21 -2.17
C GLY A 26 10.89 6.58 -0.83
N PHE A 27 9.74 6.94 -0.25
CA PHE A 27 9.26 6.33 1.00
C PHE A 27 8.97 4.85 0.82
N CYS A 28 8.21 4.50 -0.22
CA CYS A 28 7.85 3.10 -0.48
C CYS A 28 9.08 2.27 -0.81
N ARG A 29 9.99 2.80 -1.64
CA ARG A 29 11.21 2.09 -2.01
C ARG A 29 12.13 1.87 -0.81
N ARG A 30 12.27 2.85 0.05
CA ARG A 30 13.13 2.74 1.24
C ARG A 30 12.53 1.81 2.28
N TRP A 31 11.22 1.91 2.48
CA TRP A 31 10.51 1.09 3.45
C TRP A 31 10.53 -0.39 3.06
N GLY A 32 10.24 -0.69 1.81
CA GLY A 32 10.09 -2.08 1.34
C GLY A 32 11.24 -2.63 0.53
N GLY A 33 12.18 -1.78 0.10
CA GLY A 33 13.29 -2.21 -0.76
C GLY A 33 12.98 -2.20 -2.25
N GLY A 34 11.78 -1.79 -2.64
CA GLY A 34 11.34 -1.72 -4.03
C GLY A 34 10.02 -1.00 -4.14
N PRO A 35 9.34 -1.04 -5.29
CA PRO A 35 8.03 -0.44 -5.40
C PRO A 35 7.04 -1.14 -4.47
N LEU A 36 6.10 -0.38 -3.93
CA LEU A 36 5.02 -0.97 -3.14
C LEU A 36 3.90 -1.41 -4.10
N LEU A 37 3.62 -2.69 -4.12
CA LEU A 37 2.46 -3.24 -4.82
C LEU A 37 1.33 -3.35 -3.80
N ALA A 38 0.36 -2.46 -3.88
CA ALA A 38 -0.63 -2.30 -2.82
C ALA A 38 -2.06 -2.46 -3.32
N VAL A 39 -2.86 -3.05 -2.45
CA VAL A 39 -4.32 -3.11 -2.58
C VAL A 39 -4.91 -1.94 -1.81
N HIS A 40 -5.76 -1.14 -2.44
CA HIS A 40 -6.51 -0.10 -1.77
C HIS A 40 -7.71 -0.74 -1.07
N CYS A 41 -7.60 -0.89 0.25
CA CYS A 41 -8.59 -1.63 1.04
C CYS A 41 -9.67 -0.74 1.65
N GLY A 42 -9.60 0.58 1.47
CA GLY A 42 -10.52 1.50 2.10
C GLY A 42 -10.34 1.54 3.62
N ARG A 43 -11.41 1.86 4.32
CA ARG A 43 -11.39 2.02 5.79
C ARG A 43 -11.79 0.77 6.55
N ASP A 44 -12.42 -0.19 5.90
CA ASP A 44 -12.98 -1.37 6.54
C ASP A 44 -11.96 -2.50 6.56
N VAL A 45 -10.90 -2.31 7.36
CA VAL A 45 -9.87 -3.32 7.58
C VAL A 45 -9.91 -3.75 9.03
N GLN A 46 -10.06 -5.06 9.26
CA GLN A 46 -10.09 -5.65 10.58
C GLN A 46 -8.80 -6.39 10.85
N LEU A 47 -8.16 -6.07 11.96
CA LEU A 47 -6.89 -6.68 12.35
C LEU A 47 -7.11 -7.65 13.52
N ARG A 48 -6.40 -8.79 13.47
CA ARG A 48 -6.24 -9.69 14.59
C ARG A 48 -4.77 -9.74 14.98
N GLY A 49 -4.48 -9.79 16.27
CA GLY A 49 -3.12 -9.77 16.77
C GLY A 49 -2.57 -8.36 16.85
N ALA A 50 -3.41 -7.37 17.11
CA ALA A 50 -3.03 -5.96 17.16
C ALA A 50 -1.89 -5.68 18.17
N GLU A 51 -1.77 -6.49 19.21
CA GLU A 51 -0.68 -6.39 20.19
C GLU A 51 0.70 -6.66 19.59
N ASN A 52 0.74 -7.27 18.41
CA ASN A 52 1.97 -7.55 17.67
C ASN A 52 2.20 -6.57 16.52
N VAL A 53 1.41 -5.53 16.42
CA VAL A 53 1.54 -4.52 15.37
C VAL A 53 2.35 -3.34 15.90
N THR A 54 3.42 -3.00 15.21
CA THR A 54 4.18 -1.79 15.46
C THR A 54 3.85 -0.77 14.37
N VAL A 55 3.47 0.43 14.80
CA VAL A 55 3.11 1.53 13.90
C VAL A 55 4.24 2.56 13.89
N TYR A 56 4.64 2.95 12.70
CA TYR A 56 5.64 4.00 12.48
C TYR A 56 4.99 5.19 11.77
N ALA A 57 5.11 6.38 12.38
CA ALA A 57 4.68 7.63 11.76
C ALA A 57 5.70 8.00 10.69
N SER A 58 5.46 7.57 9.47
CA SER A 58 6.41 7.75 8.36
C SER A 58 6.41 9.18 7.80
N SER A 59 5.32 9.91 8.02
CA SER A 59 5.18 11.31 7.63
C SER A 59 4.06 11.94 8.44
N ASP A 60 3.80 13.23 8.23
CA ASP A 60 2.69 13.92 8.90
C ASP A 60 1.32 13.44 8.43
N TRP A 61 1.25 12.82 7.25
CA TRP A 61 -0.02 12.42 6.64
C TRP A 61 -0.27 10.92 6.63
N ALA A 62 0.72 10.10 7.04
CA ALA A 62 0.60 8.66 6.93
C ALA A 62 1.32 7.91 8.03
N GLN A 63 0.83 6.71 8.28
CA GLN A 63 1.46 5.72 9.15
C GLN A 63 1.71 4.45 8.36
N ARG A 64 2.77 3.73 8.75
CA ARG A 64 3.09 2.41 8.22
C ARG A 64 3.20 1.45 9.39
N ALA A 65 2.83 0.21 9.17
CA ALA A 65 2.82 -0.79 10.23
C ALA A 65 3.50 -2.07 9.80
N PHE A 66 4.07 -2.75 10.77
CA PHE A 66 4.72 -4.05 10.55
C PHE A 66 4.51 -4.95 11.75
N CYS A 67 4.67 -6.25 11.53
CA CYS A 67 4.59 -7.23 12.61
C CYS A 67 5.83 -7.14 13.49
N SER A 68 5.65 -6.97 14.80
CA SER A 68 6.77 -6.86 15.74
C SER A 68 7.59 -8.14 15.84
N LYS A 69 6.98 -9.29 15.51
CA LYS A 69 7.62 -10.59 15.64
C LYS A 69 8.43 -11.00 14.42
N CYS A 70 7.90 -10.76 13.22
CA CYS A 70 8.58 -11.21 11.99
C CYS A 70 8.94 -10.08 11.04
N GLY A 71 8.51 -8.85 11.31
CA GLY A 71 8.85 -7.69 10.48
C GLY A 71 8.05 -7.55 9.19
N THR A 72 7.10 -8.43 8.92
CA THR A 72 6.28 -8.32 7.71
C THR A 72 5.54 -6.98 7.70
N HIS A 73 5.62 -6.25 6.59
CA HIS A 73 4.89 -5.00 6.43
C HIS A 73 3.40 -5.30 6.27
N LEU A 74 2.57 -4.59 7.03
CA LEU A 74 1.15 -4.88 7.13
C LEU A 74 0.29 -3.88 6.37
N TYR A 75 0.59 -2.58 6.47
CA TYR A 75 -0.20 -1.57 5.79
C TYR A 75 0.48 -0.20 5.78
N TYR A 76 0.01 0.63 4.87
CA TYR A 76 0.14 2.07 4.87
C TYR A 76 -1.25 2.64 5.15
N LYS A 77 -1.35 3.57 6.09
CA LYS A 77 -2.62 4.20 6.44
C LYS A 77 -2.55 5.69 6.20
N LEU A 78 -3.47 6.20 5.38
CA LEU A 78 -3.60 7.62 5.14
C LEU A 78 -4.43 8.24 6.25
N LEU A 79 -3.86 9.16 7.01
CA LEU A 79 -4.49 9.68 8.24
C LEU A 79 -5.72 10.55 7.95
N ALA A 80 -5.69 11.34 6.88
CA ALA A 80 -6.78 12.25 6.56
C ALA A 80 -8.10 11.52 6.27
N THR A 81 -8.03 10.34 5.67
CA THR A 81 -9.21 9.56 5.26
C THR A 81 -9.43 8.29 6.08
N GLY A 82 -8.39 7.81 6.77
CA GLY A 82 -8.43 6.53 7.46
C GLY A 82 -8.30 5.32 6.55
N GLU A 83 -7.92 5.53 5.29
CA GLU A 83 -7.85 4.46 4.31
C GLU A 83 -6.55 3.66 4.44
N TYR A 84 -6.66 2.34 4.23
CA TYR A 84 -5.56 1.40 4.28
C TYR A 84 -5.14 0.97 2.88
N PHE A 85 -3.83 0.90 2.70
CA PHE A 85 -3.20 0.34 1.50
C PHE A 85 -2.32 -0.81 1.96
N VAL A 86 -2.62 -2.01 1.50
CA VAL A 86 -2.03 -3.24 2.03
C VAL A 86 -1.16 -3.88 0.96
N PRO A 87 0.07 -4.29 1.29
CA PRO A 87 0.90 -5.01 0.32
C PRO A 87 0.15 -6.21 -0.25
N ALA A 88 0.10 -6.32 -1.56
CA ALA A 88 -0.65 -7.37 -2.23
C ALA A 88 -0.19 -8.78 -1.81
N GLY A 89 1.10 -8.93 -1.56
CA GLY A 89 1.67 -10.22 -1.14
C GLY A 89 1.24 -10.68 0.25
N LEU A 90 0.59 -9.82 1.04
CA LEU A 90 0.08 -10.22 2.35
C LEU A 90 -1.16 -11.11 2.24
N PHE A 91 -1.91 -10.97 1.15
CA PHE A 91 -3.15 -11.71 0.95
C PHE A 91 -2.89 -13.12 0.44
N GLU A 92 -3.77 -14.04 0.83
CA GLU A 92 -3.72 -15.42 0.35
C GLU A 92 -4.08 -15.51 -1.12
N SER A 93 -4.99 -14.66 -1.60
CA SER A 93 -5.32 -14.57 -3.01
C SER A 93 -4.16 -13.98 -3.80
N THR A 94 -3.90 -14.51 -4.98
CA THR A 94 -2.92 -14.00 -5.94
C THR A 94 -3.59 -13.46 -7.20
N ASP A 95 -4.92 -13.39 -7.20
CA ASP A 95 -5.71 -12.99 -8.37
C ASP A 95 -5.89 -11.48 -8.40
N PHE A 96 -4.79 -10.77 -8.60
CA PHE A 96 -4.77 -9.32 -8.73
C PHE A 96 -4.26 -8.91 -10.11
N GLU A 97 -4.71 -7.76 -10.58
CA GLU A 97 -4.24 -7.12 -11.80
C GLU A 97 -3.54 -5.81 -11.45
N LEU A 98 -2.35 -5.60 -11.97
CA LEU A 98 -1.66 -4.31 -11.82
C LEU A 98 -2.36 -3.28 -12.70
N ALA A 99 -3.08 -2.36 -12.07
CA ALA A 99 -4.00 -1.44 -12.73
C ALA A 99 -3.45 -0.02 -12.86
N SER A 100 -2.46 0.36 -12.05
CA SER A 100 -1.91 1.72 -12.07
C SER A 100 -0.51 1.78 -11.48
N GLN A 101 0.22 2.82 -11.86
CA GLN A 101 1.52 3.13 -11.27
C GLN A 101 1.56 4.61 -10.93
N ILE A 102 2.04 4.94 -9.72
CA ILE A 102 2.14 6.33 -9.25
C ILE A 102 3.58 6.66 -8.88
N TYR A 103 3.89 7.95 -8.85
CA TYR A 103 5.24 8.48 -8.61
C TYR A 103 6.25 7.90 -9.61
N VAL A 104 5.84 7.78 -10.88
CA VAL A 104 6.69 7.17 -11.92
C VAL A 104 7.94 8.00 -12.21
N ASP A 105 7.90 9.30 -11.98
CA ASP A 105 9.05 10.20 -12.10
C ASP A 105 10.11 9.97 -11.02
N LYS A 106 9.75 9.27 -9.95
CA LYS A 106 10.68 8.89 -8.86
C LYS A 106 11.21 7.46 -9.02
N LYS A 107 10.75 6.75 -10.03
CA LYS A 107 11.19 5.38 -10.29
C LYS A 107 12.65 5.37 -10.72
N PRO A 108 13.52 4.58 -10.07
CA PRO A 108 14.89 4.42 -10.54
C PRO A 108 14.93 3.61 -11.85
N SER A 109 16.05 3.70 -12.55
CA SER A 109 16.20 3.08 -13.86
C SER A 109 16.45 1.57 -13.83
N TYR A 110 16.70 1.01 -12.63
CA TYR A 110 17.11 -0.39 -12.54
C TYR A 110 15.95 -1.38 -12.61
N TYR A 111 14.70 -0.92 -12.73
CA TYR A 111 13.55 -1.80 -12.94
C TYR A 111 12.44 -1.10 -13.72
N SER A 112 11.60 -1.90 -14.35
CA SER A 112 10.34 -1.44 -14.97
C SER A 112 9.38 -2.62 -15.06
N PHE A 113 8.08 -2.33 -14.96
CA PHE A 113 7.05 -3.33 -15.18
C PHE A 113 6.70 -3.43 -16.66
N ALA A 114 6.50 -4.64 -17.14
CA ALA A 114 6.03 -4.89 -18.51
C ALA A 114 4.54 -4.53 -18.68
N ASN A 115 3.78 -4.49 -17.59
CA ASN A 115 2.37 -4.16 -17.60
C ASN A 115 2.14 -2.74 -18.11
N ARG A 116 1.18 -2.60 -19.00
CA ARG A 116 0.74 -1.27 -19.47
C ARG A 116 -0.37 -0.78 -18.58
N THR A 117 -0.14 0.34 -17.92
CA THR A 117 -1.08 0.94 -16.98
C THR A 117 -1.09 2.45 -17.13
N PRO A 118 -2.14 3.13 -16.68
CA PRO A 118 -2.03 4.56 -16.38
C PRO A 118 -0.86 4.82 -15.47
N MET A 119 -0.15 5.93 -15.70
CA MET A 119 1.04 6.32 -14.96
C MET A 119 0.90 7.75 -14.49
N LEU A 120 1.07 7.99 -13.18
CA LEU A 120 0.98 9.31 -12.60
C LEU A 120 2.31 9.71 -11.97
N THR A 121 2.73 10.94 -12.24
CA THR A 121 3.88 11.57 -11.58
C THR A 121 3.50 12.01 -10.16
N GLU A 122 4.49 12.36 -9.34
CA GLU A 122 4.28 12.96 -8.03
C GLU A 122 3.33 14.15 -8.10
N GLN A 123 3.55 15.05 -9.05
CA GLN A 123 2.73 16.25 -9.20
C GLN A 123 1.27 15.89 -9.50
N GLN A 124 1.05 14.91 -10.37
CA GLN A 124 -0.30 14.46 -10.71
C GLN A 124 -1.01 13.82 -9.52
N VAL A 125 -0.29 13.06 -8.71
CA VAL A 125 -0.84 12.47 -7.49
C VAL A 125 -1.22 13.57 -6.51
N ILE A 126 -0.35 14.54 -6.28
CA ILE A 126 -0.62 15.69 -5.39
C ILE A 126 -1.86 16.45 -5.86
N GLU A 127 -2.01 16.68 -7.14
CA GLU A 127 -3.18 17.34 -7.71
C GLU A 127 -4.46 16.56 -7.46
N GLN A 128 -4.42 15.24 -7.57
CA GLN A 128 -5.59 14.40 -7.25
C GLN A 128 -5.99 14.49 -5.78
N PHE A 129 -5.02 14.49 -4.86
CA PHE A 129 -5.29 14.66 -3.44
C PHE A 129 -5.87 16.02 -3.09
N SER A 130 -5.49 17.06 -3.84
CA SER A 130 -5.95 18.42 -3.60
C SER A 130 -7.31 18.72 -4.23
N SER A 131 -7.79 17.84 -5.11
CA SER A 131 -9.07 18.05 -5.81
C SER A 131 -10.24 17.62 -4.95
N PRO A 132 -11.25 18.48 -4.73
CA PRO A 132 -12.45 18.10 -4.00
C PRO A 132 -13.12 16.89 -4.65
N GLY A 133 -13.45 15.88 -3.83
CA GLY A 133 -14.10 14.67 -4.31
C GLY A 133 -13.24 13.69 -5.06
N SER A 134 -11.93 13.90 -5.15
CA SER A 134 -11.04 12.91 -5.75
C SER A 134 -10.83 11.77 -4.77
N GLU A 135 -11.05 10.55 -5.25
CA GLU A 135 -10.65 9.34 -4.56
C GLU A 135 -9.22 9.03 -4.94
N THR A 136 -8.41 8.76 -3.94
CA THR A 136 -7.01 8.41 -4.20
C THR A 136 -6.93 6.97 -4.64
N ALA A 137 -6.45 6.77 -5.85
CA ALA A 137 -5.93 5.48 -6.24
C ALA A 137 -4.53 5.33 -5.63
N ALA A 138 -4.30 4.25 -4.97
CA ALA A 138 -2.99 3.94 -4.40
C ALA A 138 -1.99 3.66 -5.49
#